data_4225f617b362c2a0afe0c12d70c2dced
#
_entry.id   4225f617b362c2a0afe0c12d70c2dced
#
_cell.length_a   1.000
_cell.length_b   1.000
_cell.length_c   1.000
_cell.angle_alpha   90.00
_cell.angle_beta   90.00
_cell.angle_gamma   90.00
#
_symmetry.space_group_name_H-M   'P 1'
#
loop_
_entity.id
_entity.type
_entity.pdbx_description
1 polymer ?
#
loop_
_entity_poly.entity_id
_entity_poly.type
_entity_poly.pdbx_seq_one_letter_code
_entity_poly.pdbx_strand_id
1 'polypeptide(L)'
;NLRRDDSHAPVRELRPSKPIAISSSVDVSRLVLSTLRSIGTDDAVPLGSPYPDPSLFPFEKLNRYAYAAGRDKSLWGVTDGLPPGHPRLIRQIARRYLENGMSVDPNEIIVTVGATEAINLCLQAVAKPGDTIAVESPTFYAMLHAIERMGMKAIEVATHPEYGIDIAALAAIAKSQPIAACMVMPNFQNPLGFQMPDERKRELVALATKADLPIIENGVYNELYFGNMHPSTLKSFDRHGIVLHCASFSKSLTAAYRIGWALPGRYREQVEKLKFLNTLATPSLPQLAIAEFLERDGYEHHLRRIRKAYAQQANLMRAMVSRFFPEGTRISSPAGGYVLWIELPVQVDAMRLYQLALEQGITIGPGYMFSIADSYRNFIRLNYSSPWSPEIERAVVTVGKLAASCLD
;
A
#
# COMPACT_ATOMS: atom_id res chain seq x y z
N ASN A 1 5.41 -36.95 19.73
CA ASN A 1 4.34 -37.68 19.04
C ASN A 1 3.08 -36.80 18.98
N LEU A 2 3.07 -35.81 18.13
CA LEU A 2 1.86 -35.06 17.74
C LEU A 2 1.22 -35.85 16.61
N ARG A 3 0.10 -36.49 16.89
CA ARG A 3 -0.76 -37.13 15.87
C ARG A 3 -1.20 -36.04 14.89
N ARG A 4 -0.90 -36.24 13.61
CA ARG A 4 -1.48 -35.50 12.49
C ARG A 4 -2.98 -35.82 12.48
N ASP A 5 -3.77 -34.85 12.85
CA ASP A 5 -5.19 -34.83 12.56
C ASP A 5 -5.36 -34.07 11.22
N ASP A 6 -5.39 -34.84 10.14
CA ASP A 6 -5.38 -34.33 8.74
C ASP A 6 -6.80 -33.94 8.23
N SER A 7 -7.73 -33.60 9.12
CA SER A 7 -9.10 -33.25 8.74
C SER A 7 -9.37 -31.75 8.72
N HIS A 8 -8.52 -30.95 8.07
CA HIS A 8 -8.84 -29.56 7.84
C HIS A 8 -9.44 -29.35 6.44
N ALA A 9 -10.64 -28.78 6.40
CA ALA A 9 -11.26 -28.35 5.15
C ALA A 9 -10.30 -27.39 4.40
N PRO A 10 -10.22 -27.50 3.06
CA PRO A 10 -9.34 -26.64 2.28
C PRO A 10 -9.69 -25.17 2.51
N VAL A 11 -8.66 -24.34 2.60
CA VAL A 11 -8.79 -22.87 2.73
C VAL A 11 -9.69 -22.37 1.60
N ARG A 12 -10.74 -21.65 1.98
CA ARG A 12 -11.65 -21.04 1.00
C ARG A 12 -11.06 -19.71 0.53
N GLU A 13 -11.16 -19.46 -0.77
CA GLU A 13 -10.74 -18.18 -1.38
C GLU A 13 -11.77 -17.07 -1.13
N LEU A 14 -11.29 -15.84 -1.16
CA LEU A 14 -12.12 -14.64 -1.06
C LEU A 14 -13.07 -14.52 -2.26
N ARG A 15 -14.19 -13.82 -2.05
CA ARG A 15 -15.14 -13.49 -3.12
C ARG A 15 -14.87 -12.08 -3.65
N PRO A 16 -15.24 -11.79 -4.91
CA PRO A 16 -15.29 -10.41 -5.41
C PRO A 16 -16.20 -9.55 -4.55
N SER A 17 -15.81 -8.30 -4.33
CA SER A 17 -16.63 -7.34 -3.61
C SER A 17 -17.86 -6.91 -4.41
N LYS A 18 -18.91 -6.48 -3.71
CA LYS A 18 -20.16 -5.98 -4.31
C LYS A 18 -20.58 -4.68 -3.62
N PRO A 19 -19.79 -3.60 -3.74
CA PRO A 19 -20.13 -2.33 -3.13
C PRO A 19 -21.40 -1.73 -3.79
N ILE A 20 -22.08 -0.88 -3.03
CA ILE A 20 -23.13 -0.04 -3.58
C ILE A 20 -22.46 1.16 -4.24
N ALA A 21 -22.70 1.37 -5.55
CA ALA A 21 -22.07 2.43 -6.33
C ALA A 21 -22.73 3.80 -6.05
N ILE A 22 -22.63 4.28 -4.82
CA ILE A 22 -23.12 5.58 -4.37
C ILE A 22 -21.93 6.45 -3.96
N SER A 23 -21.84 7.66 -4.54
CA SER A 23 -20.86 8.65 -4.12
C SER A 23 -21.18 9.15 -2.71
N SER A 24 -20.23 8.99 -1.80
CA SER A 24 -20.40 9.31 -0.38
C SER A 24 -19.22 10.12 0.16
N SER A 25 -19.48 10.91 1.20
CA SER A 25 -18.43 11.55 2.00
C SER A 25 -17.61 10.48 2.70
N VAL A 26 -16.32 10.78 2.91
CA VAL A 26 -15.37 9.88 3.60
C VAL A 26 -15.19 10.38 5.03
N ASP A 27 -15.29 9.48 6.02
CA ASP A 27 -15.04 9.74 7.45
C ASP A 27 -14.41 8.49 8.10
N VAL A 28 -13.14 8.22 7.78
CA VAL A 28 -12.40 7.05 8.29
C VAL A 28 -11.20 7.43 9.15
N SER A 29 -10.74 8.68 9.08
CA SER A 29 -9.46 9.10 9.68
C SER A 29 -9.44 8.97 11.19
N ARG A 30 -10.56 9.20 11.88
CA ARG A 30 -10.66 9.08 13.35
C ARG A 30 -10.44 7.63 13.80
N LEU A 31 -11.12 6.68 13.16
CA LEU A 31 -10.98 5.24 13.44
C LEU A 31 -9.55 4.78 13.17
N VAL A 32 -9.00 5.14 12.00
CA VAL A 32 -7.64 4.77 11.61
C VAL A 32 -6.62 5.35 12.59
N LEU A 33 -6.71 6.62 12.98
CA LEU A 33 -5.79 7.25 13.92
C LEU A 33 -5.82 6.57 15.29
N SER A 34 -7.00 6.24 15.81
CA SER A 34 -7.12 5.53 17.09
C SER A 34 -6.50 4.14 17.02
N THR A 35 -6.74 3.40 15.94
CA THR A 35 -6.14 2.08 15.71
C THR A 35 -4.62 2.14 15.55
N LEU A 36 -4.09 3.13 14.79
CA LEU A 36 -2.64 3.27 14.61
C LEU A 36 -1.91 3.67 15.91
N ARG A 37 -2.55 4.44 16.79
CA ARG A 37 -1.96 4.79 18.10
C ARG A 37 -1.79 3.56 18.99
N SER A 38 -2.71 2.61 18.95
CA SER A 38 -2.58 1.37 19.73
C SER A 38 -1.49 0.43 19.20
N ILE A 39 -1.12 0.55 17.91
CA ILE A 39 -0.02 -0.23 17.30
C ILE A 39 1.35 0.29 17.76
N GLY A 40 1.46 1.57 18.13
CA GLY A 40 2.70 2.21 18.57
C GLY A 40 3.05 1.99 20.04
N THR A 41 2.35 1.14 20.78
CA THR A 41 2.73 0.76 22.14
C THR A 41 3.80 -0.35 22.09
N ASP A 42 4.92 -0.14 22.78
CA ASP A 42 6.10 -1.01 22.72
C ASP A 42 5.84 -2.47 23.16
N ASP A 43 4.71 -2.72 23.83
CA ASP A 43 4.37 -4.04 24.42
C ASP A 43 3.40 -4.87 23.56
N ALA A 44 2.95 -4.39 22.40
CA ALA A 44 1.95 -5.09 21.60
C ALA A 44 2.57 -5.80 20.39
N VAL A 45 2.13 -7.04 20.12
CA VAL A 45 2.47 -7.77 18.89
C VAL A 45 1.80 -7.08 17.69
N PRO A 46 2.56 -6.52 16.71
CA PRO A 46 2.04 -5.56 15.74
C PRO A 46 1.42 -6.23 14.50
N LEU A 47 0.54 -7.22 14.66
CA LEU A 47 -0.12 -7.88 13.51
C LEU A 47 -1.05 -6.94 12.72
N GLY A 48 -1.48 -5.80 13.30
CA GLY A 48 -2.28 -4.77 12.64
C GLY A 48 -1.45 -3.67 11.95
N SER A 49 -0.11 -3.67 12.09
CA SER A 49 0.75 -2.61 11.58
C SER A 49 0.64 -2.43 10.05
N PRO A 50 0.60 -1.18 9.56
CA PRO A 50 0.73 -0.89 8.13
C PRO A 50 2.19 -0.81 7.68
N TYR A 51 3.14 -0.94 8.61
CA TYR A 51 4.58 -0.83 8.35
C TYR A 51 5.24 -2.20 8.42
N PRO A 52 6.27 -2.43 7.59
CA PRO A 52 7.07 -3.64 7.69
C PRO A 52 7.93 -3.62 8.96
N ASP A 53 8.30 -4.82 9.43
CA ASP A 53 9.23 -4.97 10.55
C ASP A 53 10.59 -4.36 10.20
N PRO A 54 11.14 -3.47 11.03
CA PRO A 54 12.38 -2.77 10.74
C PRO A 54 13.63 -3.64 10.80
N SER A 55 13.59 -4.80 11.45
CA SER A 55 14.76 -5.69 11.64
C SER A 55 15.37 -6.22 10.33
N LEU A 56 14.57 -6.21 9.25
CA LEU A 56 15.04 -6.65 7.94
C LEU A 56 15.72 -5.53 7.13
N PHE A 57 15.70 -4.28 7.60
CA PHE A 57 16.20 -3.14 6.86
C PHE A 57 17.66 -2.78 7.18
N PRO A 58 18.43 -2.20 6.23
CA PRO A 58 19.85 -1.93 6.38
C PRO A 58 20.11 -0.58 7.06
N PHE A 59 19.53 -0.33 8.25
CA PHE A 59 19.62 0.96 8.93
C PHE A 59 21.04 1.43 9.23
N GLU A 60 21.93 0.53 9.65
CA GLU A 60 23.32 0.89 9.95
C GLU A 60 24.04 1.48 8.74
N LYS A 61 23.83 0.89 7.55
CA LYS A 61 24.40 1.40 6.30
C LYS A 61 23.82 2.74 5.92
N LEU A 62 22.47 2.86 5.98
CA LEU A 62 21.79 4.12 5.67
C LEU A 62 22.24 5.26 6.60
N ASN A 63 22.33 5.00 7.89
CA ASN A 63 22.79 5.98 8.89
C ASN A 63 24.24 6.41 8.63
N ARG A 64 25.11 5.50 8.25
CA ARG A 64 26.51 5.81 7.90
C ARG A 64 26.58 6.74 6.67
N TYR A 65 25.75 6.50 5.66
CA TYR A 65 25.67 7.39 4.48
C TYR A 65 25.05 8.75 4.82
N ALA A 66 24.01 8.79 5.63
CA ALA A 66 23.42 10.03 6.11
C ALA A 66 24.45 10.87 6.90
N TYR A 67 25.23 10.23 7.80
CA TYR A 67 26.30 10.89 8.53
C TYR A 67 27.38 11.46 7.59
N ALA A 68 27.82 10.68 6.62
CA ALA A 68 28.83 11.12 5.64
C ALA A 68 28.33 12.33 4.81
N ALA A 69 27.07 12.27 4.33
CA ALA A 69 26.44 13.37 3.62
C ALA A 69 26.31 14.64 4.50
N GLY A 70 25.96 14.50 5.78
CA GLY A 70 25.81 15.61 6.72
C GLY A 70 27.09 16.38 7.02
N ARG A 71 28.28 15.86 6.66
CA ARG A 71 29.56 16.58 6.79
C ARG A 71 29.80 17.57 5.65
N ASP A 72 29.07 17.44 4.56
CA ASP A 72 29.17 18.36 3.44
C ASP A 72 28.35 19.63 3.74
N LYS A 73 29.06 20.73 4.01
CA LYS A 73 28.43 22.02 4.36
C LYS A 73 27.66 22.64 3.19
N SER A 74 27.94 22.24 1.95
CA SER A 74 27.18 22.70 0.77
C SER A 74 25.72 22.29 0.80
N LEU A 75 25.39 21.22 1.55
CA LEU A 75 24.04 20.67 1.69
C LEU A 75 23.22 21.31 2.84
N TRP A 76 23.74 22.31 3.53
CA TRP A 76 23.03 22.96 4.65
C TRP A 76 21.93 23.93 4.18
N GLY A 77 21.88 24.21 2.88
CA GLY A 77 20.81 24.98 2.27
C GLY A 77 19.60 24.12 1.89
N VAL A 78 18.50 24.77 1.56
CA VAL A 78 17.28 24.12 1.09
C VAL A 78 17.30 23.84 -0.42
N THR A 79 18.23 24.45 -1.17
CA THR A 79 18.21 24.50 -2.63
C THR A 79 18.22 23.13 -3.30
N ASP A 80 19.03 22.17 -2.79
CA ASP A 80 19.13 20.83 -3.35
C ASP A 80 17.89 19.95 -3.07
N GLY A 81 17.04 20.38 -2.15
CA GLY A 81 15.78 19.70 -1.82
C GLY A 81 14.57 20.30 -2.53
N LEU A 82 14.72 21.43 -3.25
CA LEU A 82 13.64 22.02 -4.04
C LEU A 82 13.13 21.06 -5.12
N PRO A 83 11.88 21.19 -5.56
CA PRO A 83 11.40 20.41 -6.68
C PRO A 83 12.29 20.58 -7.92
N PRO A 84 12.55 19.50 -8.67
CA PRO A 84 11.98 18.14 -8.52
C PRO A 84 12.65 17.26 -7.46
N GLY A 85 13.70 17.71 -6.78
CA GLY A 85 14.48 16.98 -5.79
C GLY A 85 15.94 16.79 -6.20
N HIS A 86 16.73 16.07 -5.38
CA HIS A 86 18.17 15.94 -5.59
C HIS A 86 18.48 15.12 -6.85
N PRO A 87 19.28 15.64 -7.83
CA PRO A 87 19.52 15.00 -9.13
C PRO A 87 20.14 13.61 -9.03
N ARG A 88 20.96 13.36 -8.00
CA ARG A 88 21.60 12.06 -7.79
C ARG A 88 20.55 11.00 -7.45
N LEU A 89 19.57 11.28 -6.60
CA LEU A 89 18.48 10.36 -6.27
C LEU A 89 17.58 10.13 -7.48
N ILE A 90 17.21 11.20 -8.19
CA ILE A 90 16.36 11.12 -9.40
C ILE A 90 16.97 10.18 -10.42
N ARG A 91 18.30 10.27 -10.68
CA ARG A 91 19.01 9.34 -11.60
C ARG A 91 18.90 7.88 -11.13
N GLN A 92 19.03 7.62 -9.82
CA GLN A 92 18.90 6.25 -9.30
C GLN A 92 17.48 5.71 -9.42
N ILE A 93 16.48 6.54 -9.19
CA ILE A 93 15.07 6.15 -9.39
C ILE A 93 14.83 5.84 -10.87
N ALA A 94 15.23 6.71 -11.80
CA ALA A 94 15.08 6.48 -13.24
C ALA A 94 15.80 5.21 -13.69
N ARG A 95 17.02 4.98 -13.20
CA ARG A 95 17.79 3.75 -13.46
C ARG A 95 17.03 2.52 -12.98
N ARG A 96 16.43 2.57 -11.78
CA ARG A 96 15.66 1.44 -11.23
C ARG A 96 14.45 1.09 -12.09
N TYR A 97 13.73 2.08 -12.61
CA TYR A 97 12.64 1.84 -13.55
C TYR A 97 13.15 1.19 -14.85
N LEU A 98 14.28 1.66 -15.40
CA LEU A 98 14.88 1.11 -16.60
C LEU A 98 15.29 -0.37 -16.41
N GLU A 99 15.90 -0.70 -15.27
CA GLU A 99 16.25 -2.08 -14.89
C GLU A 99 15.01 -3.00 -14.82
N ASN A 100 13.87 -2.43 -14.52
CA ASN A 100 12.57 -3.13 -14.44
C ASN A 100 11.74 -3.01 -15.75
N GLY A 101 12.36 -2.59 -16.85
CA GLY A 101 11.75 -2.59 -18.19
C GLY A 101 10.87 -1.37 -18.51
N MET A 102 10.89 -0.30 -17.68
CA MET A 102 10.18 0.94 -17.94
C MET A 102 11.14 2.11 -18.08
N SER A 103 11.19 2.73 -19.26
CA SER A 103 11.95 3.97 -19.48
C SER A 103 11.17 5.16 -18.91
N VAL A 104 11.81 5.90 -18.01
CA VAL A 104 11.27 7.11 -17.39
C VAL A 104 12.21 8.27 -17.68
N ASP A 105 11.66 9.40 -18.13
CA ASP A 105 12.42 10.65 -18.20
C ASP A 105 12.74 11.12 -16.77
N PRO A 106 14.02 11.28 -16.39
CA PRO A 106 14.39 11.83 -15.09
C PRO A 106 13.69 13.15 -14.77
N ASN A 107 13.39 13.96 -15.77
CA ASN A 107 12.67 15.23 -15.61
C ASN A 107 11.20 15.05 -15.21
N GLU A 108 10.61 13.87 -15.42
CA GLU A 108 9.25 13.59 -14.96
C GLU A 108 9.17 13.32 -13.47
N ILE A 109 10.28 12.91 -12.84
CA ILE A 109 10.30 12.49 -11.43
C ILE A 109 10.23 13.69 -10.50
N ILE A 110 9.28 13.69 -9.58
CA ILE A 110 9.17 14.66 -8.50
C ILE A 110 9.31 13.95 -7.16
N VAL A 111 10.40 14.23 -6.43
CA VAL A 111 10.66 13.63 -5.11
C VAL A 111 9.77 14.27 -4.05
N THR A 112 9.22 13.43 -3.18
CA THR A 112 8.23 13.80 -2.17
C THR A 112 8.59 13.27 -0.78
N VAL A 113 7.91 13.79 0.25
CA VAL A 113 7.99 13.30 1.64
C VAL A 113 7.13 12.03 1.77
N GLY A 114 7.60 10.94 1.16
CA GLY A 114 6.89 9.66 1.06
C GLY A 114 5.75 9.67 0.05
N ALA A 115 5.20 8.49 -0.21
CA ALA A 115 4.11 8.32 -1.18
C ALA A 115 2.80 9.00 -0.75
N THR A 116 2.58 9.23 0.55
CA THR A 116 1.40 9.95 1.04
C THR A 116 1.36 11.37 0.48
N GLU A 117 2.49 12.08 0.47
CA GLU A 117 2.55 13.40 -0.16
C GLU A 117 2.36 13.29 -1.68
N ALA A 118 3.01 12.33 -2.34
CA ALA A 118 2.86 12.12 -3.77
C ALA A 118 1.38 11.93 -4.17
N ILE A 119 0.66 11.06 -3.46
CA ILE A 119 -0.78 10.81 -3.67
C ILE A 119 -1.61 12.08 -3.46
N ASN A 120 -1.34 12.83 -2.36
CA ASN A 120 -2.05 14.07 -2.07
C ASN A 120 -1.83 15.13 -3.16
N LEU A 121 -0.59 15.31 -3.62
CA LEU A 121 -0.27 16.26 -4.70
C LEU A 121 -0.90 15.86 -6.02
N CYS A 122 -0.84 14.57 -6.37
CA CYS A 122 -1.48 14.05 -7.58
C CYS A 122 -3.00 14.23 -7.54
N LEU A 123 -3.64 13.97 -6.40
CA LEU A 123 -5.08 14.14 -6.24
C LEU A 123 -5.48 15.63 -6.35
N GLN A 124 -4.72 16.53 -5.72
CA GLN A 124 -4.94 17.99 -5.85
C GLN A 124 -4.75 18.51 -7.28
N ALA A 125 -3.89 17.87 -8.07
CA ALA A 125 -3.64 18.29 -9.45
C ALA A 125 -4.79 17.96 -10.40
N VAL A 126 -5.63 16.96 -10.08
CA VAL A 126 -6.68 16.42 -10.97
C VAL A 126 -8.10 16.59 -10.46
N ALA A 127 -8.28 16.98 -9.20
CA ALA A 127 -9.60 17.07 -8.57
C ALA A 127 -9.67 18.23 -7.54
N LYS A 128 -10.88 18.65 -7.23
CA LYS A 128 -11.20 19.75 -6.30
C LYS A 128 -12.21 19.30 -5.24
N PRO A 129 -12.38 20.06 -4.13
CA PRO A 129 -13.39 19.77 -3.13
C PRO A 129 -14.79 19.58 -3.75
N GLY A 130 -15.50 18.55 -3.29
CA GLY A 130 -16.82 18.16 -3.78
C GLY A 130 -16.80 17.16 -4.94
N ASP A 131 -15.68 17.00 -5.65
CA ASP A 131 -15.55 16.00 -6.72
C ASP A 131 -15.63 14.56 -6.18
N THR A 132 -16.06 13.64 -7.05
CA THR A 132 -16.13 12.19 -6.73
C THR A 132 -14.93 11.46 -7.29
N ILE A 133 -14.29 10.66 -6.44
CA ILE A 133 -13.12 9.83 -6.76
C ILE A 133 -13.54 8.36 -6.73
N ALA A 134 -13.26 7.63 -7.80
CA ALA A 134 -13.46 6.18 -7.84
C ALA A 134 -12.30 5.48 -7.10
N VAL A 135 -12.62 4.50 -6.25
CA VAL A 135 -11.66 3.72 -5.48
C VAL A 135 -12.00 2.23 -5.54
N GLU A 136 -11.01 1.37 -5.35
CA GLU A 136 -11.21 -0.07 -5.15
C GLU A 136 -12.05 -0.35 -3.88
N SER A 137 -12.68 -1.51 -3.81
CA SER A 137 -13.36 -1.98 -2.60
C SER A 137 -12.96 -3.43 -2.29
N PRO A 138 -12.23 -3.69 -1.18
CA PRO A 138 -11.70 -2.72 -0.21
C PRO A 138 -10.55 -1.88 -0.80
N THR A 139 -10.25 -0.73 -0.15
CA THR A 139 -9.12 0.11 -0.53
C THR A 139 -8.25 0.48 0.68
N PHE A 140 -7.00 0.85 0.43
CA PHE A 140 -6.09 1.28 1.49
C PHE A 140 -6.54 2.63 2.08
N TYR A 141 -6.73 2.68 3.39
CA TYR A 141 -7.28 3.84 4.09
C TYR A 141 -6.51 5.15 3.85
N ALA A 142 -5.20 5.12 3.54
CA ALA A 142 -4.47 6.36 3.25
C ALA A 142 -4.97 7.05 1.96
N MET A 143 -5.56 6.29 1.03
CA MET A 143 -6.23 6.85 -0.15
C MET A 143 -7.55 7.51 0.26
N LEU A 144 -8.30 6.89 1.16
CA LEU A 144 -9.52 7.49 1.73
C LEU A 144 -9.21 8.75 2.53
N HIS A 145 -8.10 8.78 3.31
CA HIS A 145 -7.66 9.98 4.02
C HIS A 145 -7.36 11.15 3.08
N ALA A 146 -6.75 10.89 1.92
CA ALA A 146 -6.49 11.94 0.95
C ALA A 146 -7.80 12.56 0.44
N ILE A 147 -8.81 11.73 0.16
CA ILE A 147 -10.14 12.14 -0.29
C ILE A 147 -10.86 12.93 0.82
N GLU A 148 -10.90 12.39 2.05
CA GLU A 148 -11.52 13.02 3.23
C GLU A 148 -10.93 14.39 3.52
N ARG A 149 -9.58 14.46 3.60
CA ARG A 149 -8.85 15.71 3.89
C ARG A 149 -9.16 16.83 2.90
N MET A 150 -9.42 16.49 1.65
CA MET A 150 -9.68 17.46 0.59
C MET A 150 -11.18 17.76 0.40
N GLY A 151 -12.05 17.23 1.25
CA GLY A 151 -13.50 17.44 1.15
C GLY A 151 -14.10 16.89 -0.15
N MET A 152 -13.50 15.85 -0.70
CA MET A 152 -14.01 15.13 -1.86
C MET A 152 -14.92 13.97 -1.42
N LYS A 153 -15.57 13.34 -2.38
CA LYS A 153 -16.40 12.15 -2.19
C LYS A 153 -15.70 10.94 -2.78
N ALA A 154 -15.98 9.76 -2.25
CA ALA A 154 -15.54 8.52 -2.84
C ALA A 154 -16.72 7.69 -3.34
N ILE A 155 -16.47 6.92 -4.41
CA ILE A 155 -17.37 5.87 -4.89
C ILE A 155 -16.57 4.58 -5.01
N GLU A 156 -17.03 3.55 -4.34
CA GLU A 156 -16.38 2.23 -4.36
C GLU A 156 -16.76 1.47 -5.62
N VAL A 157 -15.75 0.90 -6.26
CA VAL A 157 -15.89 0.05 -7.44
C VAL A 157 -15.62 -1.39 -7.05
N ALA A 158 -16.45 -2.32 -7.52
CA ALA A 158 -16.26 -3.75 -7.31
C ALA A 158 -14.84 -4.18 -7.65
N THR A 159 -14.23 -5.01 -6.80
CA THR A 159 -12.83 -5.43 -6.93
C THR A 159 -12.73 -6.94 -6.75
N HIS A 160 -12.10 -7.60 -7.70
CA HIS A 160 -11.84 -9.03 -7.65
C HIS A 160 -10.54 -9.28 -6.87
N PRO A 161 -10.50 -10.29 -5.97
CA PRO A 161 -9.33 -10.56 -5.13
C PRO A 161 -8.08 -11.06 -5.89
N GLU A 162 -8.18 -11.36 -7.19
CA GLU A 162 -7.07 -11.77 -8.05
C GLU A 162 -6.81 -10.81 -9.21
N TYR A 163 -7.88 -10.23 -9.76
CA TYR A 163 -7.80 -9.47 -11.01
C TYR A 163 -7.90 -7.95 -10.82
N GLY A 164 -8.16 -7.50 -9.59
CA GLY A 164 -8.26 -6.08 -9.24
C GLY A 164 -9.62 -5.46 -9.60
N ILE A 165 -9.63 -4.15 -9.80
CA ILE A 165 -10.83 -3.37 -10.03
C ILE A 165 -11.64 -3.88 -11.23
N ASP A 166 -12.96 -3.92 -11.09
CA ASP A 166 -13.87 -4.26 -12.20
C ASP A 166 -13.97 -3.08 -13.18
N ILE A 167 -13.32 -3.25 -14.33
CA ILE A 167 -13.20 -2.21 -15.36
C ILE A 167 -14.57 -1.91 -16.01
N ALA A 168 -15.44 -2.92 -16.15
CA ALA A 168 -16.78 -2.72 -16.68
C ALA A 168 -17.66 -1.92 -15.71
N ALA A 169 -17.57 -2.22 -14.41
CA ALA A 169 -18.23 -1.46 -13.36
C ALA A 169 -17.72 0.00 -13.31
N LEU A 170 -16.41 0.22 -13.39
CA LEU A 170 -15.83 1.56 -13.46
C LEU A 170 -16.33 2.32 -14.68
N ALA A 171 -16.38 1.68 -15.86
CA ALA A 171 -16.88 2.28 -17.09
C ALA A 171 -18.37 2.67 -16.98
N ALA A 172 -19.17 1.82 -16.34
CA ALA A 172 -20.60 2.10 -16.11
C ALA A 172 -20.79 3.30 -15.17
N ILE A 173 -20.01 3.35 -14.07
CA ILE A 173 -20.04 4.47 -13.12
C ILE A 173 -19.62 5.77 -13.81
N ALA A 174 -18.52 5.78 -14.56
CA ALA A 174 -18.03 6.97 -15.27
C ALA A 174 -19.00 7.50 -16.33
N LYS A 175 -19.89 6.64 -16.85
CA LYS A 175 -20.97 7.05 -17.77
C LYS A 175 -22.18 7.61 -17.02
N SER A 176 -22.47 7.15 -15.82
CA SER A 176 -23.65 7.51 -15.05
C SER A 176 -23.50 8.80 -14.24
N GLN A 177 -22.26 9.14 -13.84
CA GLN A 177 -21.96 10.32 -13.04
C GLN A 177 -20.53 10.82 -13.26
N PRO A 178 -20.25 12.12 -13.02
CA PRO A 178 -18.91 12.67 -13.13
C PRO A 178 -17.96 12.05 -12.12
N ILE A 179 -16.83 11.53 -12.59
CA ILE A 179 -15.71 11.02 -11.78
C ILE A 179 -14.46 11.82 -12.14
N ALA A 180 -13.84 12.48 -11.18
CA ALA A 180 -12.67 13.32 -11.41
C ALA A 180 -11.37 12.54 -11.54
N ALA A 181 -11.24 11.40 -10.81
CA ALA A 181 -10.09 10.53 -10.88
C ALA A 181 -10.45 9.12 -10.39
N CYS A 182 -9.60 8.14 -10.73
CA CYS A 182 -9.65 6.78 -10.17
C CYS A 182 -8.35 6.50 -9.42
N MET A 183 -8.44 6.03 -8.16
CA MET A 183 -7.27 5.68 -7.33
C MET A 183 -7.20 4.16 -7.16
N VAL A 184 -6.05 3.56 -7.52
CA VAL A 184 -5.87 2.10 -7.52
C VAL A 184 -4.48 1.68 -7.02
N MET A 185 -4.38 0.43 -6.54
CA MET A 185 -3.13 -0.26 -6.22
C MET A 185 -3.05 -1.56 -7.06
N PRO A 186 -2.54 -1.51 -8.29
CA PRO A 186 -2.61 -2.66 -9.20
C PRO A 186 -1.69 -3.82 -8.81
N ASN A 187 -0.68 -3.57 -7.98
CA ASN A 187 0.28 -4.57 -7.55
C ASN A 187 0.30 -4.69 -6.02
N PHE A 188 0.07 -5.91 -5.54
CA PHE A 188 0.11 -6.25 -4.11
C PHE A 188 -0.79 -5.35 -3.27
N GLN A 189 -2.01 -5.19 -3.77
CA GLN A 189 -3.01 -4.28 -3.21
C GLN A 189 -3.20 -4.48 -1.69
N ASN A 190 -3.22 -3.41 -0.96
CA ASN A 190 -3.54 -3.42 0.46
C ASN A 190 -5.04 -3.11 0.64
N PRO A 191 -5.87 -4.09 1.12
CA PRO A 191 -5.42 -5.27 1.88
C PRO A 191 -5.40 -6.61 1.14
N LEU A 192 -5.82 -6.71 -0.13
CA LEU A 192 -6.08 -7.97 -0.84
C LEU A 192 -4.81 -8.76 -1.25
N GLY A 193 -3.70 -8.07 -1.52
CA GLY A 193 -2.42 -8.69 -1.88
C GLY A 193 -2.31 -9.18 -3.33
N PHE A 194 -3.30 -8.96 -4.19
CA PHE A 194 -3.27 -9.38 -5.59
C PHE A 194 -2.25 -8.62 -6.43
N GLN A 195 -1.89 -9.19 -7.57
CA GLN A 195 -1.22 -8.52 -8.67
C GLN A 195 -2.13 -8.53 -9.89
N MET A 196 -2.55 -7.35 -10.35
CA MET A 196 -3.38 -7.23 -11.55
C MET A 196 -2.62 -7.74 -12.78
N PRO A 197 -3.22 -8.62 -13.62
CA PRO A 197 -2.61 -9.06 -14.86
C PRO A 197 -2.37 -7.90 -15.85
N ASP A 198 -1.32 -8.01 -16.66
CA ASP A 198 -0.93 -6.97 -17.62
C ASP A 198 -2.01 -6.63 -18.65
N GLU A 199 -2.80 -7.63 -19.06
CA GLU A 199 -3.93 -7.42 -19.96
C GLU A 199 -4.98 -6.50 -19.32
N ARG A 200 -5.30 -6.72 -18.04
CA ARG A 200 -6.23 -5.89 -17.29
C ARG A 200 -5.68 -4.48 -17.06
N LYS A 201 -4.37 -4.35 -16.84
CA LYS A 201 -3.71 -3.04 -16.73
C LYS A 201 -3.83 -2.26 -18.05
N ARG A 202 -3.60 -2.90 -19.20
CA ARG A 202 -3.76 -2.27 -20.52
C ARG A 202 -5.22 -1.86 -20.76
N GLU A 203 -6.17 -2.71 -20.42
CA GLU A 203 -7.60 -2.42 -20.53
C GLU A 203 -8.00 -1.20 -19.68
N LEU A 204 -7.54 -1.14 -18.42
CA LEU A 204 -7.82 -0.02 -17.53
C LEU A 204 -7.23 1.29 -18.05
N VAL A 205 -5.97 1.28 -18.52
CA VAL A 205 -5.33 2.46 -19.11
C VAL A 205 -6.04 2.89 -20.40
N ALA A 206 -6.47 1.95 -21.22
CA ALA A 206 -7.24 2.26 -22.46
C ALA A 206 -8.59 2.90 -22.13
N LEU A 207 -9.32 2.39 -21.13
CA LEU A 207 -10.56 3.00 -20.64
C LEU A 207 -10.31 4.43 -20.15
N ALA A 208 -9.30 4.60 -19.30
CA ALA A 208 -8.94 5.89 -18.71
C ALA A 208 -8.58 6.92 -19.79
N THR A 209 -7.78 6.53 -20.78
CA THR A 209 -7.39 7.38 -21.91
C THR A 209 -8.63 7.80 -22.73
N LYS A 210 -9.52 6.85 -23.02
CA LYS A 210 -10.74 7.13 -23.78
C LYS A 210 -11.73 8.04 -23.05
N ALA A 211 -11.82 7.88 -21.73
CA ALA A 211 -12.73 8.66 -20.88
C ALA A 211 -12.11 9.97 -20.37
N ASP A 212 -10.86 10.25 -20.71
CA ASP A 212 -10.05 11.34 -20.13
C ASP A 212 -10.06 11.33 -18.58
N LEU A 213 -10.03 10.13 -18.00
CA LEU A 213 -10.11 9.87 -16.55
C LEU A 213 -8.71 9.67 -15.95
N PRO A 214 -8.17 10.62 -15.17
CA PRO A 214 -6.89 10.46 -14.51
C PRO A 214 -6.87 9.22 -13.58
N ILE A 215 -5.79 8.44 -13.63
CA ILE A 215 -5.55 7.34 -12.70
C ILE A 215 -4.41 7.71 -11.76
N ILE A 216 -4.66 7.66 -10.45
CA ILE A 216 -3.61 7.76 -9.43
C ILE A 216 -3.24 6.34 -9.02
N GLU A 217 -2.06 5.90 -9.45
CA GLU A 217 -1.52 4.59 -9.19
C GLU A 217 -0.63 4.61 -7.94
N ASN A 218 -1.01 3.87 -6.91
CA ASN A 218 -0.19 3.67 -5.73
C ASN A 218 0.68 2.42 -5.89
N GLY A 219 1.96 2.60 -6.20
CA GLY A 219 2.94 1.56 -6.47
C GLY A 219 3.92 1.26 -5.33
N VAL A 220 3.58 1.60 -4.08
CA VAL A 220 4.51 1.48 -2.93
C VAL A 220 4.98 0.05 -2.63
N TYR A 221 4.29 -0.97 -3.12
CA TYR A 221 4.66 -2.38 -2.93
C TYR A 221 5.32 -3.04 -4.13
N ASN A 222 5.52 -2.34 -5.26
CA ASN A 222 6.00 -2.93 -6.52
C ASN A 222 7.30 -3.73 -6.38
N GLU A 223 8.17 -3.35 -5.44
CA GLU A 223 9.43 -4.05 -5.15
C GLU A 223 9.27 -5.34 -4.32
N LEU A 224 8.09 -5.62 -3.78
CA LEU A 224 7.86 -6.70 -2.81
C LEU A 224 7.13 -7.93 -3.41
N TYR A 225 7.45 -8.28 -4.65
CA TYR A 225 6.86 -9.42 -5.36
C TYR A 225 7.47 -10.77 -4.90
N PHE A 226 6.67 -11.85 -4.98
CA PHE A 226 7.13 -13.21 -4.64
C PHE A 226 7.57 -14.02 -5.86
N GLY A 227 7.17 -13.61 -7.05
CA GLY A 227 7.58 -14.25 -8.31
C GLY A 227 9.02 -13.92 -8.73
N ASN A 228 9.35 -14.30 -9.95
CA ASN A 228 10.70 -14.11 -10.50
C ASN A 228 10.87 -12.82 -11.31
N MET A 229 9.76 -12.12 -11.61
CA MET A 229 9.77 -10.91 -12.42
C MET A 229 9.13 -9.75 -11.67
N HIS A 230 9.73 -8.57 -11.80
CA HIS A 230 9.14 -7.33 -11.32
C HIS A 230 7.81 -7.07 -12.05
N PRO A 231 6.72 -6.74 -11.34
CA PRO A 231 5.45 -6.46 -11.99
C PRO A 231 5.50 -5.17 -12.80
N SER A 232 4.83 -5.15 -13.93
CA SER A 232 4.57 -3.91 -14.67
C SER A 232 3.70 -2.94 -13.84
N THR A 233 3.77 -1.67 -14.14
CA THR A 233 2.89 -0.63 -13.59
C THR A 233 1.80 -0.26 -14.60
N LEU A 234 0.73 0.40 -14.20
CA LEU A 234 -0.20 1.05 -15.14
C LEU A 234 0.53 2.10 -15.96
N LYS A 235 1.44 2.84 -15.32
CA LYS A 235 2.28 3.86 -15.96
C LYS A 235 3.08 3.31 -17.14
N SER A 236 3.54 2.05 -17.11
CA SER A 236 4.31 1.43 -18.19
C SER A 236 3.47 1.25 -19.48
N PHE A 237 2.16 1.23 -19.39
CA PHE A 237 1.23 1.15 -20.52
C PHE A 237 0.66 2.50 -20.96
N ASP A 238 0.92 3.56 -20.18
CA ASP A 238 0.41 4.91 -20.47
C ASP A 238 1.27 5.62 -21.52
N ARG A 239 0.64 6.02 -22.63
CA ARG A 239 1.25 6.80 -23.71
C ARG A 239 0.72 8.23 -23.80
N HIS A 240 -0.24 8.59 -22.94
CA HIS A 240 -0.95 9.87 -22.97
C HIS A 240 -0.73 10.71 -21.72
N GLY A 241 0.08 10.21 -20.77
CA GLY A 241 0.34 10.91 -19.51
C GLY A 241 -0.87 10.98 -18.58
N ILE A 242 -1.83 10.03 -18.69
CA ILE A 242 -3.05 10.01 -17.89
C ILE A 242 -2.85 9.33 -16.53
N VAL A 243 -1.79 8.53 -16.36
CA VAL A 243 -1.46 7.82 -15.12
C VAL A 243 -0.45 8.63 -14.31
N LEU A 244 -0.84 9.00 -13.10
CA LEU A 244 -0.01 9.62 -12.07
C LEU A 244 0.47 8.51 -11.13
N HIS A 245 1.70 8.05 -11.33
CA HIS A 245 2.27 6.95 -10.54
C HIS A 245 2.98 7.49 -9.30
N CYS A 246 2.65 6.93 -8.12
CA CYS A 246 3.20 7.29 -6.82
C CYS A 246 3.92 6.10 -6.19
N ALA A 247 5.15 6.30 -5.70
CA ALA A 247 5.94 5.26 -5.06
C ALA A 247 6.79 5.81 -3.91
N SER A 248 7.43 4.93 -3.15
CA SER A 248 8.35 5.32 -2.06
C SER A 248 9.28 4.20 -1.66
N PHE A 249 10.35 4.54 -0.95
CA PHE A 249 11.24 3.59 -0.29
C PHE A 249 10.73 3.11 1.07
N SER A 250 9.57 3.61 1.55
CA SER A 250 9.05 3.33 2.89
C SER A 250 8.77 1.85 3.16
N LYS A 251 8.47 1.07 2.11
CA LYS A 251 8.09 -0.34 2.24
C LYS A 251 9.22 -1.30 1.86
N SER A 252 10.21 -0.81 1.13
CA SER A 252 11.30 -1.62 0.60
C SER A 252 12.68 -1.34 1.19
N LEU A 253 12.87 -0.17 1.84
CA LEU A 253 14.18 0.24 2.34
C LEU A 253 14.12 0.92 3.72
N THR A 254 13.32 1.96 3.89
CA THR A 254 13.18 2.67 5.17
C THR A 254 11.93 3.55 5.20
N ALA A 255 11.12 3.41 6.23
CA ALA A 255 9.99 4.29 6.47
C ALA A 255 10.42 5.61 7.15
N ALA A 256 11.53 5.61 7.90
CA ALA A 256 11.97 6.72 8.72
C ALA A 256 12.43 7.95 7.90
N TYR A 257 13.04 7.71 6.72
CA TYR A 257 13.58 8.77 5.89
C TYR A 257 12.54 9.55 5.10
N ARG A 258 11.32 9.04 5.03
CA ARG A 258 10.18 9.71 4.37
C ARG A 258 10.49 10.14 2.92
N ILE A 259 11.08 9.26 2.11
CA ILE A 259 11.34 9.54 0.69
C ILE A 259 10.40 8.73 -0.20
N GLY A 260 9.68 9.46 -1.04
CA GLY A 260 8.84 8.95 -2.12
C GLY A 260 8.98 9.81 -3.37
N TRP A 261 8.20 9.51 -4.37
CA TRP A 261 8.17 10.28 -5.62
C TRP A 261 6.87 10.09 -6.37
N ALA A 262 6.61 11.02 -7.28
CA ALA A 262 5.55 10.95 -8.28
C ALA A 262 6.13 10.94 -9.69
N LEU A 263 5.47 10.23 -10.61
CA LEU A 263 5.60 10.32 -12.06
C LEU A 263 4.25 10.80 -12.60
N PRO A 264 3.99 12.12 -12.60
CA PRO A 264 2.63 12.65 -12.79
C PRO A 264 2.20 12.77 -14.25
N GLY A 265 3.02 12.36 -15.22
CA GLY A 265 2.68 12.42 -16.63
C GLY A 265 2.39 13.86 -17.09
N ARG A 266 1.29 14.07 -17.79
CA ARG A 266 0.90 15.37 -18.30
C ARG A 266 0.54 16.41 -17.22
N TYR A 267 0.42 15.99 -15.96
CA TYR A 267 0.12 16.87 -14.82
C TYR A 267 1.38 17.33 -14.07
N ARG A 268 2.57 17.12 -14.67
CA ARG A 268 3.87 17.39 -14.02
C ARG A 268 3.99 18.82 -13.48
N GLU A 269 3.66 19.82 -14.27
CA GLU A 269 3.78 21.22 -13.88
C GLU A 269 2.87 21.57 -12.68
N GLN A 270 1.64 21.04 -12.67
CA GLN A 270 0.71 21.24 -11.56
C GLN A 270 1.22 20.57 -10.28
N VAL A 271 1.71 19.34 -10.37
CA VAL A 271 2.22 18.60 -9.21
C VAL A 271 3.48 19.25 -8.66
N GLU A 272 4.40 19.71 -9.50
CA GLU A 272 5.62 20.42 -9.09
C GLU A 272 5.29 21.74 -8.39
N LYS A 273 4.37 22.54 -8.95
CA LYS A 273 3.86 23.76 -8.33
C LYS A 273 3.23 23.50 -6.97
N LEU A 274 2.36 22.47 -6.87
CA LEU A 274 1.73 22.06 -5.61
C LEU A 274 2.76 21.60 -4.58
N LYS A 275 3.79 20.86 -4.99
CA LYS A 275 4.90 20.45 -4.12
C LYS A 275 5.60 21.69 -3.54
N PHE A 276 5.95 22.63 -4.37
CA PHE A 276 6.57 23.89 -3.93
C PHE A 276 5.70 24.66 -2.93
N LEU A 277 4.39 24.77 -3.21
CA LEU A 277 3.46 25.53 -2.36
C LEU A 277 3.12 24.83 -1.03
N ASN A 278 3.09 23.48 -0.99
CA ASN A 278 2.70 22.75 0.21
C ASN A 278 3.85 22.51 1.19
N THR A 279 5.02 22.13 0.68
CA THR A 279 6.13 21.65 1.53
C THR A 279 7.49 22.25 1.14
N LEU A 280 7.54 23.08 0.12
CA LEU A 280 8.74 23.73 -0.43
C LEU A 280 9.75 22.70 -0.96
N ALA A 281 10.35 21.90 -0.07
CA ALA A 281 11.46 21.01 -0.38
C ALA A 281 11.31 19.65 0.32
N THR A 282 11.99 18.64 -0.20
CA THR A 282 12.20 17.35 0.49
C THR A 282 13.61 17.35 1.09
N PRO A 283 13.81 16.92 2.36
CA PRO A 283 15.11 16.95 3.01
C PRO A 283 16.22 16.28 2.19
N SER A 284 17.36 16.96 2.00
CA SER A 284 18.44 16.50 1.11
C SER A 284 19.24 15.34 1.69
N LEU A 285 19.48 15.29 3.01
CA LEU A 285 20.27 14.25 3.65
C LEU A 285 19.69 12.82 3.43
N PRO A 286 18.39 12.57 3.66
CA PRO A 286 17.79 11.28 3.33
C PRO A 286 17.87 10.93 1.85
N GLN A 287 17.70 11.90 0.95
CA GLN A 287 17.82 11.68 -0.49
C GLN A 287 19.22 11.18 -0.86
N LEU A 288 20.25 11.82 -0.33
CA LEU A 288 21.65 11.45 -0.60
C LEU A 288 22.02 10.10 0.01
N ALA A 289 21.59 9.83 1.24
CA ALA A 289 21.85 8.54 1.89
C ALA A 289 21.25 7.37 1.08
N ILE A 290 20.03 7.54 0.59
CA ILE A 290 19.38 6.54 -0.26
C ILE A 290 20.09 6.43 -1.61
N ALA A 291 20.43 7.56 -2.26
CA ALA A 291 21.15 7.54 -3.54
C ALA A 291 22.47 6.77 -3.42
N GLU A 292 23.26 7.04 -2.38
CA GLU A 292 24.52 6.35 -2.09
C GLU A 292 24.31 4.84 -1.87
N PHE A 293 23.26 4.45 -1.12
CA PHE A 293 22.91 3.06 -0.90
C PHE A 293 22.54 2.35 -2.21
N LEU A 294 21.74 2.98 -3.07
CA LEU A 294 21.37 2.43 -4.38
C LEU A 294 22.56 2.25 -5.29
N GLU A 295 23.53 3.16 -5.24
CA GLU A 295 24.74 3.11 -6.07
C GLU A 295 25.74 2.02 -5.62
N ARG A 296 25.91 1.79 -4.32
CA ARG A 296 27.04 1.02 -3.76
C ARG A 296 26.68 -0.29 -3.11
N ASP A 297 25.51 -0.40 -2.44
CA ASP A 297 25.27 -1.48 -1.49
C ASP A 297 24.33 -2.58 -1.98
N GLY A 298 24.07 -2.67 -3.27
CA GLY A 298 23.35 -3.79 -3.84
C GLY A 298 21.90 -3.86 -3.37
N TYR A 299 21.13 -2.82 -3.63
CA TYR A 299 19.70 -2.73 -3.29
C TYR A 299 18.92 -3.98 -3.72
N GLU A 300 19.20 -4.54 -4.89
CA GLU A 300 18.56 -5.77 -5.35
C GLU A 300 18.89 -6.99 -4.46
N HIS A 301 20.08 -7.06 -3.89
CA HIS A 301 20.42 -8.12 -2.93
C HIS A 301 19.58 -8.00 -1.65
N HIS A 302 19.40 -6.77 -1.15
CA HIS A 302 18.50 -6.49 -0.02
C HIS A 302 17.06 -6.86 -0.35
N LEU A 303 16.54 -6.48 -1.51
CA LEU A 303 15.19 -6.80 -1.95
C LEU A 303 14.95 -8.31 -2.07
N ARG A 304 15.88 -9.06 -2.65
CA ARG A 304 15.78 -10.53 -2.72
C ARG A 304 15.67 -11.17 -1.34
N ARG A 305 16.42 -10.66 -0.36
CA ARG A 305 16.36 -11.15 1.02
C ARG A 305 14.98 -10.91 1.65
N ILE A 306 14.44 -9.69 1.54
CA ILE A 306 13.12 -9.39 2.13
C ILE A 306 11.98 -10.09 1.39
N ARG A 307 12.02 -10.19 0.06
CA ARG A 307 11.02 -10.94 -0.73
C ARG A 307 10.96 -12.41 -0.32
N LYS A 308 12.13 -13.05 -0.15
CA LYS A 308 12.20 -14.44 0.32
C LYS A 308 11.62 -14.60 1.72
N ALA A 309 11.97 -13.69 2.64
CA ALA A 309 11.43 -13.70 4.00
C ALA A 309 9.91 -13.54 4.00
N TYR A 310 9.38 -12.54 3.28
CA TYR A 310 7.95 -12.29 3.23
C TYR A 310 7.16 -13.42 2.57
N ALA A 311 7.69 -14.04 1.51
CA ALA A 311 7.04 -15.20 0.89
C ALA A 311 6.94 -16.40 1.85
N GLN A 312 7.98 -16.66 2.64
CA GLN A 312 7.97 -17.71 3.67
C GLN A 312 6.97 -17.38 4.79
N GLN A 313 6.98 -16.16 5.28
CA GLN A 313 6.09 -15.70 6.34
C GLN A 313 4.62 -15.68 5.90
N ALA A 314 4.34 -15.32 4.65
CA ALA A 314 3.00 -15.42 4.06
C ALA A 314 2.46 -16.84 4.11
N ASN A 315 3.28 -17.83 3.73
CA ASN A 315 2.88 -19.24 3.76
C ASN A 315 2.63 -19.73 5.20
N LEU A 316 3.51 -19.37 6.15
CA LEU A 316 3.34 -19.71 7.57
C LEU A 316 2.06 -19.07 8.13
N MET A 317 1.84 -17.77 7.91
CA MET A 317 0.66 -17.07 8.38
C MET A 317 -0.63 -17.70 7.83
N ARG A 318 -0.67 -18.01 6.52
CA ARG A 318 -1.82 -18.67 5.90
C ARG A 318 -2.10 -20.05 6.49
N ALA A 319 -1.05 -20.85 6.72
CA ALA A 319 -1.18 -22.17 7.34
C ALA A 319 -1.73 -22.08 8.78
N MET A 320 -1.25 -21.09 9.56
CA MET A 320 -1.72 -20.86 10.92
C MET A 320 -3.18 -20.38 10.95
N VAL A 321 -3.55 -19.46 10.09
CA VAL A 321 -4.95 -19.00 9.98
C VAL A 321 -5.85 -20.17 9.58
N SER A 322 -5.46 -20.98 8.60
CA SER A 322 -6.24 -22.16 8.17
C SER A 322 -6.44 -23.18 9.29
N ARG A 323 -5.49 -23.28 10.20
CA ARG A 323 -5.51 -24.29 11.28
C ARG A 323 -6.28 -23.84 12.52
N PHE A 324 -6.22 -22.55 12.85
CA PHE A 324 -6.66 -22.07 14.16
C PHE A 324 -7.84 -21.11 14.12
N PHE A 325 -8.23 -20.64 12.94
CA PHE A 325 -9.38 -19.76 12.80
C PHE A 325 -10.68 -20.55 12.60
N PRO A 326 -11.84 -19.94 12.87
CA PRO A 326 -13.15 -20.60 12.77
C PRO A 326 -13.40 -21.19 11.38
N GLU A 327 -14.18 -22.28 11.33
CA GLU A 327 -14.67 -22.82 10.08
C GLU A 327 -15.44 -21.75 9.27
N GLY A 328 -15.27 -21.76 7.96
CA GLY A 328 -15.86 -20.74 7.07
C GLY A 328 -14.98 -19.53 6.82
N THR A 329 -13.85 -19.39 7.55
CA THR A 329 -12.85 -18.35 7.27
C THR A 329 -12.32 -18.46 5.84
N ARG A 330 -12.16 -17.29 5.16
CA ARG A 330 -11.56 -17.16 3.83
C ARG A 330 -10.34 -16.28 3.91
N ILE A 331 -9.34 -16.55 3.07
CA ILE A 331 -8.06 -15.87 3.14
C ILE A 331 -7.63 -15.43 1.75
N SER A 332 -7.01 -14.24 1.64
CA SER A 332 -6.35 -13.82 0.41
C SER A 332 -5.15 -14.69 0.06
N SER A 333 -4.79 -14.69 -1.21
CA SER A 333 -3.59 -15.36 -1.74
C SER A 333 -2.61 -14.29 -2.26
N PRO A 334 -1.80 -13.65 -1.38
CA PRO A 334 -0.96 -12.55 -1.79
C PRO A 334 0.15 -13.01 -2.74
N ALA A 335 0.33 -12.25 -3.84
CA ALA A 335 1.43 -12.43 -4.79
C ALA A 335 2.67 -11.60 -4.41
N GLY A 336 2.58 -10.81 -3.34
CA GLY A 336 3.62 -9.94 -2.82
C GLY A 336 3.14 -9.09 -1.64
N GLY A 337 3.96 -8.13 -1.23
CA GLY A 337 3.67 -7.33 -0.03
C GLY A 337 3.91 -8.09 1.26
N TYR A 338 3.23 -7.70 2.34
CA TYR A 338 3.38 -8.31 3.67
C TYR A 338 2.08 -8.27 4.48
N VAL A 339 0.92 -8.24 3.82
CA VAL A 339 -0.39 -8.23 4.49
C VAL A 339 -1.27 -9.36 3.98
N LEU A 340 -2.08 -9.90 4.87
CA LEU A 340 -3.06 -10.94 4.61
C LEU A 340 -4.45 -10.40 4.94
N TRP A 341 -5.40 -10.54 4.03
CA TRP A 341 -6.79 -10.18 4.21
C TRP A 341 -7.61 -11.42 4.54
N ILE A 342 -8.40 -11.36 5.59
CA ILE A 342 -9.12 -12.50 6.17
C ILE A 342 -10.58 -12.12 6.33
N GLU A 343 -11.47 -12.90 5.70
CA GLU A 343 -12.91 -12.88 5.90
C GLU A 343 -13.26 -13.92 6.97
N LEU A 344 -13.77 -13.47 8.09
CA LEU A 344 -14.27 -14.30 9.18
C LEU A 344 -15.76 -14.64 8.95
N PRO A 345 -16.33 -15.63 9.67
CA PRO A 345 -17.77 -15.84 9.69
C PRO A 345 -18.53 -14.54 10.00
N VAL A 346 -19.68 -14.34 9.38
CA VAL A 346 -20.44 -13.09 9.42
C VAL A 346 -20.87 -12.66 10.84
N GLN A 347 -20.89 -13.59 11.78
CA GLN A 347 -21.19 -13.34 13.19
C GLN A 347 -20.07 -12.62 13.93
N VAL A 348 -18.83 -12.71 13.43
CA VAL A 348 -17.65 -12.09 14.05
C VAL A 348 -17.56 -10.63 13.64
N ASP A 349 -17.75 -9.72 14.59
CA ASP A 349 -17.51 -8.29 14.37
C ASP A 349 -16.02 -7.96 14.57
N ALA A 350 -15.39 -7.38 13.54
CA ALA A 350 -13.95 -7.09 13.53
C ALA A 350 -13.54 -6.03 14.57
N MET A 351 -14.43 -5.10 14.96
CA MET A 351 -14.11 -4.12 16.00
C MET A 351 -14.13 -4.75 17.38
N ARG A 352 -15.11 -5.65 17.65
CA ARG A 352 -15.11 -6.44 18.89
C ARG A 352 -13.86 -7.31 18.98
N LEU A 353 -13.51 -8.00 17.89
CA LEU A 353 -12.29 -8.83 17.85
C LEU A 353 -11.04 -7.99 18.06
N TYR A 354 -10.96 -6.79 17.46
CA TYR A 354 -9.87 -5.84 17.67
C TYR A 354 -9.70 -5.46 19.15
N GLN A 355 -10.78 -5.15 19.85
CA GLN A 355 -10.75 -4.82 21.28
C GLN A 355 -10.26 -5.99 22.13
N LEU A 356 -10.79 -7.20 21.91
CA LEU A 356 -10.36 -8.41 22.60
C LEU A 356 -8.89 -8.76 22.33
N ALA A 357 -8.42 -8.60 21.10
CA ALA A 357 -7.03 -8.82 20.75
C ALA A 357 -6.11 -7.79 21.45
N LEU A 358 -6.52 -6.52 21.48
CA LEU A 358 -5.75 -5.45 22.12
C LEU A 358 -5.62 -5.69 23.63
N GLU A 359 -6.63 -6.22 24.32
CA GLU A 359 -6.58 -6.61 25.72
C GLU A 359 -5.53 -7.73 25.98
N GLN A 360 -5.20 -8.52 24.94
CA GLN A 360 -4.15 -9.55 24.96
C GLN A 360 -2.79 -9.04 24.46
N GLY A 361 -2.62 -7.72 24.28
CA GLY A 361 -1.40 -7.14 23.73
C GLY A 361 -1.17 -7.47 22.25
N ILE A 362 -2.23 -7.68 21.47
CA ILE A 362 -2.13 -8.00 20.04
C ILE A 362 -2.92 -6.97 19.25
N THR A 363 -2.30 -6.36 18.24
CA THR A 363 -3.02 -5.47 17.33
C THR A 363 -3.43 -6.20 16.05
N ILE A 364 -4.58 -5.84 15.48
CA ILE A 364 -5.06 -6.28 14.18
C ILE A 364 -5.60 -5.08 13.40
N GLY A 365 -5.74 -5.20 12.07
CA GLY A 365 -6.38 -4.15 11.26
C GLY A 365 -7.84 -4.49 11.00
N PRO A 366 -8.83 -3.86 11.68
CA PRO A 366 -10.24 -4.15 11.45
C PRO A 366 -10.70 -3.69 10.08
N GLY A 367 -11.59 -4.46 9.44
CA GLY A 367 -12.05 -4.24 8.08
C GLY A 367 -12.73 -2.90 7.82
N TYR A 368 -13.33 -2.33 8.83
CA TYR A 368 -13.96 -0.99 8.81
C TYR A 368 -13.03 0.12 8.28
N MET A 369 -11.71 -0.03 8.42
CA MET A 369 -10.72 0.96 7.95
C MET A 369 -10.58 1.02 6.43
N PHE A 370 -11.09 0.03 5.70
CA PHE A 370 -10.77 -0.19 4.27
C PHE A 370 -11.95 0.08 3.33
N SER A 371 -13.00 0.74 3.83
CA SER A 371 -14.20 1.09 3.07
C SER A 371 -14.81 2.39 3.59
N ILE A 372 -15.56 3.08 2.74
CA ILE A 372 -16.40 4.24 3.13
C ILE A 372 -17.74 3.82 3.72
N ALA A 373 -18.09 2.54 3.61
CA ALA A 373 -19.28 1.93 4.14
C ALA A 373 -18.89 0.80 5.10
N ASP A 374 -19.81 0.35 5.96
CA ASP A 374 -19.57 -0.76 6.89
C ASP A 374 -19.55 -2.14 6.20
N SER A 375 -18.91 -2.22 5.04
CA SER A 375 -18.98 -3.40 4.16
C SER A 375 -18.12 -4.57 4.62
N TYR A 376 -17.12 -4.32 5.47
CA TYR A 376 -16.10 -5.33 5.88
C TYR A 376 -16.11 -5.55 7.39
N ARG A 377 -17.30 -5.64 7.98
CA ARG A 377 -17.50 -5.78 9.43
C ARG A 377 -16.90 -7.04 10.03
N ASN A 378 -16.83 -8.12 9.24
CA ASN A 378 -16.27 -9.42 9.61
C ASN A 378 -14.91 -9.70 8.94
N PHE A 379 -14.19 -8.65 8.56
CA PHE A 379 -12.87 -8.78 7.93
C PHE A 379 -11.78 -8.21 8.81
N ILE A 380 -10.59 -8.81 8.73
CA ILE A 380 -9.38 -8.28 9.38
C ILE A 380 -8.19 -8.34 8.43
N ARG A 381 -7.23 -7.44 8.65
CA ARG A 381 -5.91 -7.49 8.01
C ARG A 381 -4.86 -7.86 9.04
N LEU A 382 -4.03 -8.85 8.70
CA LEU A 382 -2.82 -9.20 9.46
C LEU A 382 -1.57 -8.86 8.66
N ASN A 383 -0.54 -8.38 9.36
CA ASN A 383 0.80 -8.11 8.84
C ASN A 383 1.70 -9.33 9.14
N TYR A 384 2.39 -9.84 8.13
CA TYR A 384 3.33 -10.95 8.25
C TYR A 384 4.78 -10.55 7.97
N SER A 385 5.14 -9.25 8.06
CA SER A 385 6.52 -8.80 7.80
C SER A 385 7.51 -9.16 8.90
N SER A 386 7.05 -9.36 10.14
CA SER A 386 7.92 -9.71 11.27
C SER A 386 8.50 -11.12 11.11
N PRO A 387 9.78 -11.33 11.42
CA PRO A 387 10.38 -12.67 11.44
C PRO A 387 9.56 -13.64 12.30
N TRP A 388 9.33 -14.84 11.76
CA TRP A 388 8.50 -15.83 12.45
C TRP A 388 9.13 -16.22 13.79
N SER A 389 8.34 -16.13 14.86
CA SER A 389 8.77 -16.41 16.22
C SER A 389 7.67 -17.12 17.01
N PRO A 390 8.00 -17.79 18.14
CA PRO A 390 6.98 -18.35 19.02
C PRO A 390 5.98 -17.33 19.54
N GLU A 391 6.35 -16.06 19.61
CA GLU A 391 5.48 -14.96 20.01
C GLU A 391 4.44 -14.65 18.91
N ILE A 392 4.88 -14.49 17.67
CA ILE A 392 3.99 -14.32 16.51
C ILE A 392 3.04 -15.50 16.38
N GLU A 393 3.54 -16.73 16.54
CA GLU A 393 2.72 -17.94 16.49
C GLU A 393 1.62 -17.93 17.55
N ARG A 394 1.98 -17.65 18.81
CA ARG A 394 1.00 -17.53 19.91
C ARG A 394 -0.01 -16.44 19.64
N ALA A 395 0.42 -15.28 19.13
CA ALA A 395 -0.49 -14.17 18.81
C ALA A 395 -1.52 -14.56 17.74
N VAL A 396 -1.11 -15.23 16.66
CA VAL A 396 -2.02 -15.69 15.61
C VAL A 396 -3.01 -16.72 16.15
N VAL A 397 -2.55 -17.68 16.95
CA VAL A 397 -3.42 -18.68 17.61
C VAL A 397 -4.44 -17.99 18.53
N THR A 398 -4.00 -16.99 19.29
CA THR A 398 -4.87 -16.23 20.21
C THR A 398 -5.96 -15.49 19.42
N VAL A 399 -5.61 -14.80 18.34
CA VAL A 399 -6.61 -14.13 17.48
C VAL A 399 -7.63 -15.12 16.92
N GLY A 400 -7.19 -16.30 16.48
CA GLY A 400 -8.08 -17.37 16.02
C GLY A 400 -9.07 -17.85 17.08
N LYS A 401 -8.60 -18.06 18.34
CA LYS A 401 -9.44 -18.44 19.48
C LYS A 401 -10.44 -17.35 19.85
N LEU A 402 -10.00 -16.08 19.86
CA LEU A 402 -10.89 -14.94 20.11
C LEU A 402 -11.95 -14.80 19.01
N ALA A 403 -11.59 -15.03 17.75
CA ALA A 403 -12.55 -15.05 16.66
C ALA A 403 -13.60 -16.18 16.83
N ALA A 404 -13.17 -17.35 17.30
CA ALA A 404 -14.09 -18.46 17.60
C ALA A 404 -15.04 -18.12 18.77
N SER A 405 -14.54 -17.46 19.82
CA SER A 405 -15.38 -17.04 20.96
C SER A 405 -16.39 -15.92 20.60
N CYS A 406 -16.24 -15.28 19.45
CA CYS A 406 -17.22 -14.30 18.96
C CYS A 406 -18.38 -14.96 18.18
N LEU A 407 -18.38 -16.28 17.99
CA LEU A 407 -19.46 -17.02 17.33
C LEU A 407 -20.60 -17.36 18.31
N ASP A 408 -20.27 -17.43 19.61
CA ASP A 408 -21.21 -17.67 20.70
C ASP A 408 -21.89 -16.35 21.13
#